data_1d9e95100c7f07a117f7ec272ba21f96
#
_entry.id   1d9e95100c7f07a117f7ec272ba21f96
#
_cell.length_a   1.000
_cell.length_b   1.000
_cell.length_c   1.000
_cell.angle_alpha   90.00
_cell.angle_beta   90.00
_cell.angle_gamma   90.00
#
_symmetry.space_group_name_H-M   'P 1'
#
loop_
_entity.id
_entity.type
_entity.pdbx_description
1 polymer ?
#
loop_
_entity_poly.entity_id
_entity_poly.type
_entity_poly.pdbx_seq_one_letter_code
_entity_poly.pdbx_strand_id
1 'polypeptide(L)'
;MTATARKGGQTVTVKEAVVSGLQRRYRITAANAKPTVDYDTVVDTASGWLEWPATGQVSGTAKQIVTVVDSTKSGANARAKGEATLPAPTA
;
A
#
# COMPACT_ATOMS: atom_id res chain seq x y z
N MET A 1 6.47 -8.63 2.01
CA MET A 1 6.15 -7.68 0.94
C MET A 1 7.44 -7.08 0.40
N THR A 2 7.57 -6.98 -0.90
CA THR A 2 8.77 -6.45 -1.55
C THR A 2 8.39 -5.42 -2.60
N ALA A 3 9.30 -4.49 -2.87
CA ALA A 3 9.13 -3.49 -3.92
C ALA A 3 10.35 -3.54 -4.83
N THR A 4 10.10 -3.60 -6.14
CA THR A 4 11.15 -3.62 -7.15
C THR A 4 10.97 -2.45 -8.11
N ALA A 5 12.08 -1.94 -8.65
CA ALA A 5 12.04 -0.82 -9.57
C ALA A 5 11.49 -1.24 -10.94
N ARG A 6 10.74 -0.34 -11.56
CA ARG A 6 10.31 -0.46 -12.96
C ARG A 6 10.38 0.90 -13.62
N LYS A 7 10.24 0.93 -14.93
CA LYS A 7 10.20 2.19 -15.65
C LYS A 7 9.01 3.02 -15.19
N GLY A 8 9.28 4.21 -14.67
CA GLY A 8 8.26 5.15 -14.21
C GLY A 8 7.70 4.88 -12.82
N GLY A 9 8.23 3.89 -12.10
CA GLY A 9 7.73 3.61 -10.75
C GLY A 9 8.28 2.33 -10.15
N GLN A 10 7.44 1.61 -9.45
CA GLN A 10 7.80 0.37 -8.77
C GLN A 10 6.70 -0.68 -8.93
N THR A 11 7.08 -1.93 -8.77
CA THR A 11 6.12 -3.04 -8.64
C THR A 11 6.20 -3.56 -7.21
N VAL A 12 5.08 -3.57 -6.53
CA VAL A 12 4.98 -4.07 -5.15
C VAL A 12 4.35 -5.44 -5.17
N THR A 13 5.05 -6.40 -4.58
CA THR A 13 4.59 -7.79 -4.49
C THR A 13 4.20 -8.09 -3.06
N VAL A 14 2.95 -8.48 -2.84
CA VAL A 14 2.44 -8.92 -1.56
C VAL A 14 2.20 -10.42 -1.65
N LYS A 15 2.90 -11.19 -0.81
CA LYS A 15 2.84 -12.65 -0.83
C LYS A 15 1.45 -13.18 -0.54
N GLU A 16 0.78 -12.57 0.41
CA GLU A 16 -0.53 -13.03 0.88
C GLU A 16 -1.63 -12.50 -0.04
N ALA A 17 -2.49 -13.38 -0.52
CA ALA A 17 -3.68 -12.98 -1.24
C ALA A 17 -4.66 -12.29 -0.31
N VAL A 18 -5.51 -11.40 -0.86
CA VAL A 18 -6.55 -10.74 -0.08
C VAL A 18 -7.55 -11.80 0.39
N VAL A 19 -7.81 -11.83 1.70
CA VAL A 19 -8.78 -12.75 2.28
C VAL A 19 -10.18 -12.38 1.79
N SER A 20 -11.02 -13.40 1.54
CA SER A 20 -12.41 -13.18 1.13
C SER A 20 -13.13 -12.28 2.15
N GLY A 21 -13.80 -11.25 1.66
CA GLY A 21 -14.47 -10.26 2.51
C GLY A 21 -13.61 -9.03 2.81
N LEU A 22 -12.35 -9.03 2.41
CA LEU A 22 -11.47 -7.88 2.58
C LEU A 22 -11.15 -7.26 1.22
N GLN A 23 -10.71 -6.01 1.27
CA GLN A 23 -10.16 -5.27 0.14
C GLN A 23 -8.78 -4.76 0.51
N ARG A 24 -7.99 -4.39 -0.50
CA ARG A 24 -6.63 -3.90 -0.28
C ARG A 24 -6.52 -2.45 -0.70
N ARG A 25 -5.91 -1.65 0.14
CA ARG A 25 -5.62 -0.24 -0.11
C ARG A 25 -4.16 0.04 0.16
N TYR A 26 -3.63 1.13 -0.39
CA TYR A 26 -2.25 1.51 -0.13
C TYR A 26 -2.09 3.02 -0.06
N ARG A 27 -0.98 3.44 0.53
CA ARG A 27 -0.60 4.85 0.60
C ARG A 27 0.92 4.94 0.51
N ILE A 28 1.43 5.93 -0.22
CA ILE A 28 2.86 6.19 -0.34
C ILE A 28 3.16 7.49 0.39
N THR A 29 4.11 7.45 1.33
CA THR A 29 4.48 8.59 2.16
C THR A 29 5.99 8.66 2.31
N ALA A 30 6.48 9.81 2.78
CA ALA A 30 7.89 9.91 3.19
C ALA A 30 8.17 8.95 4.35
N ALA A 31 9.43 8.52 4.48
CA ALA A 31 9.81 7.55 5.52
C ALA A 31 9.54 8.06 6.94
N ASN A 32 9.59 9.38 7.14
CA ASN A 32 9.32 9.99 8.44
C ASN A 32 7.86 10.44 8.61
N ALA A 33 6.99 10.08 7.68
CA ALA A 33 5.58 10.47 7.70
C ALA A 33 4.67 9.26 7.46
N LYS A 34 5.09 8.08 7.90
CA LYS A 34 4.31 6.85 7.74
C LYS A 34 2.96 6.98 8.46
N PRO A 35 1.88 6.50 7.84
CA PRO A 35 0.59 6.50 8.53
C PRO A 35 0.61 5.53 9.70
N THR A 36 -0.08 5.89 10.77
CA THR A 36 -0.32 4.98 11.89
C THR A 36 -1.54 4.13 11.57
N VAL A 37 -1.36 2.83 11.49
CA VAL A 37 -2.45 1.90 11.19
C VAL A 37 -2.51 0.85 12.28
N ASP A 38 -3.60 0.90 13.04
CA ASP A 38 -3.91 -0.08 14.07
C ASP A 38 -5.14 -0.89 13.65
N TYR A 39 -5.51 -1.87 14.46
CA TYR A 39 -6.73 -2.64 14.21
C TYR A 39 -7.93 -1.68 14.16
N ASP A 40 -8.79 -1.83 13.17
CA ASP A 40 -9.97 -0.99 12.90
C ASP A 40 -9.66 0.44 12.43
N THR A 41 -8.41 0.82 12.19
CA THR A 41 -8.12 2.11 11.57
C THR A 41 -8.84 2.20 10.22
N VAL A 42 -9.53 3.30 9.96
CA VAL A 42 -10.27 3.51 8.71
C VAL A 42 -9.30 3.93 7.62
N VAL A 43 -9.26 3.15 6.54
CA VAL A 43 -8.37 3.40 5.39
C VAL A 43 -9.17 3.67 4.12
N ASP A 44 -10.16 4.54 4.22
CA ASP A 44 -11.03 4.86 3.09
C ASP A 44 -10.36 5.79 2.08
N THR A 45 -10.88 5.80 0.85
CA THR A 45 -10.33 6.63 -0.21
C THR A 45 -10.53 8.13 0.04
N ALA A 46 -11.52 8.51 0.82
CA ALA A 46 -11.74 9.90 1.22
C ALA A 46 -10.65 10.41 2.15
N SER A 47 -9.96 9.54 2.86
CA SER A 47 -8.85 9.87 3.76
C SER A 47 -7.48 9.85 3.08
N GLY A 48 -7.42 9.68 1.77
CA GLY A 48 -6.18 9.70 1.01
C GLY A 48 -5.58 8.33 0.71
N TRP A 49 -6.27 7.25 1.07
CA TRP A 49 -5.86 5.91 0.67
C TRP A 49 -6.28 5.62 -0.76
N LEU A 50 -5.48 4.82 -1.46
CA LEU A 50 -5.72 4.48 -2.86
C LEU A 50 -6.09 3.00 -2.99
N GLU A 51 -6.91 2.69 -3.98
CA GLU A 51 -7.27 1.31 -4.25
C GLU A 51 -6.06 0.55 -4.80
N TRP A 52 -5.90 -0.71 -4.37
CA TRP A 52 -4.78 -1.53 -4.80
C TRP A 52 -4.90 -1.88 -6.28
N PRO A 53 -3.88 -1.58 -7.10
CA PRO A 53 -3.91 -1.96 -8.51
C PRO A 53 -3.71 -3.47 -8.67
N ALA A 54 -4.43 -4.07 -9.61
CA ALA A 54 -4.32 -5.51 -9.88
C ALA A 54 -2.91 -5.92 -10.29
N THR A 55 -2.16 -5.02 -10.90
CA THR A 55 -0.78 -5.27 -11.35
C THR A 55 0.26 -5.11 -10.25
N GLY A 56 -0.13 -4.49 -9.11
CA GLY A 56 0.82 -4.12 -8.07
C GLY A 56 1.72 -2.96 -8.43
N GLN A 57 1.47 -2.28 -9.55
CA GLN A 57 2.32 -1.18 -10.00
C GLN A 57 1.94 0.13 -9.34
N VAL A 58 2.93 0.81 -8.78
CA VAL A 58 2.77 2.12 -8.13
C VAL A 58 3.79 3.10 -8.70
N SER A 59 3.59 4.39 -8.42
CA SER A 59 4.49 5.44 -8.91
C SER A 59 4.92 6.31 -7.74
N GLY A 60 5.95 5.87 -7.05
CA GLY A 60 6.57 6.61 -5.96
C GLY A 60 7.98 7.05 -6.32
N THR A 61 8.64 7.72 -5.38
CA THR A 61 10.04 8.12 -5.50
C THR A 61 10.91 7.28 -4.57
N ALA A 62 12.23 7.32 -4.80
CA ALA A 62 13.19 6.58 -3.99
C ALA A 62 13.04 6.93 -2.51
N LYS A 63 13.16 5.93 -1.65
CA LYS A 63 13.13 6.03 -0.18
C LYS A 63 11.76 6.35 0.42
N GLN A 64 10.72 6.53 -0.38
CA GLN A 64 9.36 6.59 0.16
C GLN A 64 8.94 5.21 0.67
N ILE A 65 7.96 5.21 1.56
CA ILE A 65 7.39 3.97 2.11
C ILE A 65 6.01 3.76 1.49
N VAL A 66 5.78 2.57 0.98
CA VAL A 66 4.43 2.14 0.62
C VAL A 66 3.85 1.34 1.79
N THR A 67 2.70 1.76 2.27
CA THR A 67 1.95 1.05 3.31
C THR A 67 0.74 0.41 2.65
N VAL A 68 0.61 -0.90 2.77
CA VAL A 68 -0.49 -1.67 2.19
C VAL A 68 -1.35 -2.21 3.33
N VAL A 69 -2.65 -2.00 3.23
CA VAL A 69 -3.60 -2.39 4.29
C VAL A 69 -4.73 -3.20 3.68
N ASP A 70 -4.98 -4.36 4.24
CA ASP A 70 -6.18 -5.14 3.95
C ASP A 70 -7.26 -4.71 4.95
N SER A 71 -8.41 -4.28 4.45
CA SER A 71 -9.48 -3.70 5.24
C SER A 71 -10.83 -4.31 4.88
N THR A 72 -11.82 -4.11 5.75
CA THR A 72 -13.17 -4.59 5.48
C THR A 72 -13.77 -3.86 4.27
N LYS A 73 -14.58 -4.53 3.50
CA LYS A 73 -15.26 -3.92 2.35
C LYS A 73 -16.30 -2.88 2.77
N SER A 74 -16.87 -3.05 3.94
CA SER A 74 -17.81 -2.09 4.53
C SER A 74 -17.09 -1.36 5.67
N GLY A 75 -16.93 -0.04 5.53
CA GLY A 75 -16.29 0.78 6.56
C GLY A 75 -14.78 0.89 6.45
N ALA A 76 -14.12 0.11 5.60
CA ALA A 76 -12.67 0.13 5.36
C ALA A 76 -11.85 0.06 6.66
N ASN A 77 -12.23 -0.82 7.58
CA ASN A 77 -11.53 -1.01 8.84
C ASN A 77 -10.32 -1.93 8.66
N ALA A 78 -9.15 -1.49 9.08
CA ALA A 78 -7.90 -2.22 8.89
C ALA A 78 -7.89 -3.56 9.61
N ARG A 79 -7.40 -4.60 8.94
CA ARG A 79 -7.26 -5.94 9.48
C ARG A 79 -5.83 -6.47 9.40
N ALA A 80 -5.08 -6.06 8.37
CA ALA A 80 -3.69 -6.45 8.19
C ALA A 80 -2.95 -5.33 7.48
N LYS A 81 -1.65 -5.20 7.73
CA LYS A 81 -0.83 -4.20 7.05
C LYS A 81 0.56 -4.75 6.74
N GLY A 82 1.19 -4.14 5.75
CA GLY A 82 2.59 -4.36 5.43
C GLY A 82 3.21 -3.07 4.89
N GLU A 83 4.54 -3.00 4.96
CA GLU A 83 5.28 -1.83 4.50
C GLU A 83 6.49 -2.26 3.69
N ALA A 84 6.90 -1.43 2.74
CA ALA A 84 8.15 -1.62 2.02
C ALA A 84 8.72 -0.25 1.63
N THR A 85 10.06 -0.17 1.59
CA THR A 85 10.75 1.01 1.09
C THR A 85 10.83 0.91 -0.42
N LEU A 86 10.45 1.99 -1.12
CA LEU A 86 10.45 2.02 -2.58
C LEU A 86 11.85 2.31 -3.10
N PRO A 87 12.35 1.51 -4.08
CA PRO A 87 13.57 1.85 -4.79
C PRO A 87 13.30 2.95 -5.82
N ALA A 88 14.37 3.60 -6.30
CA ALA A 88 14.25 4.59 -7.35
C ALA A 88 13.69 3.94 -8.61
N PRO A 89 12.77 4.61 -9.34
CA PRO A 89 12.30 4.10 -10.63
C PRO A 89 13.44 3.97 -11.63
N THR A 90 13.31 3.03 -12.55
CA THR A 90 14.26 2.94 -13.67
C THR A 90 13.93 3.97 -14.75
N ALA A 91 14.92 4.31 -15.52
CA ALA A 91 14.76 5.25 -16.63
C ALA A 91 13.96 4.65 -17.80
#